data_39605b19b593404056bd65f148f685c1
#
_entry.id   39605b19b593404056bd65f148f685c1
#
_cell.length_a   1.000
_cell.length_b   1.000
_cell.length_c   1.000
_cell.angle_alpha   90.00
_cell.angle_beta   90.00
_cell.angle_gamma   90.00
#
_symmetry.space_group_name_H-M   'P 1'
#
loop_
_entity.id
_entity.type
_entity.pdbx_description
1 polymer ?
#
loop_
_entity_poly.entity_id
_entity_poly.type
_entity_poly.pdbx_seq_one_letter_code
_entity_poly.pdbx_strand_id
1 'polypeptide(L)'
;MDTQDTRQRGTAAFDGTMIGDVFVETATPPDGTARRAHPVVYIHGGGQGSWAYHNFLQFFAARGWTGHAVNWFGHHGSGVPEGMDPLDRGIADLTEELEQVIATLDARPVVVGHSMGGLAVLKYAESHPVAAVVMLASVVPAETDVPDVPFDFVPGQPYPVPSFEIAHAAFFDGMTQEQARYYYEQLSPISSRQLLDGSAHRVSVDPAGLSAPVLAVGGELDPLCPADLMEKMSRVYGFDFIRQPGRGHNLPMEAHWSETASLVAAWLDEHVS
;
A
#
# COMPACT_ATOMS: atom_id res chain seq x y z
N MET A 1 23.51 15.99 -20.03
CA MET A 1 23.38 17.25 -19.29
C MET A 1 21.94 17.66 -19.40
N ASP A 2 21.16 17.29 -18.44
CA ASP A 2 19.93 17.98 -18.13
C ASP A 2 19.55 17.57 -16.70
N THR A 3 20.11 18.34 -15.77
CA THR A 3 19.73 18.32 -14.37
C THR A 3 18.43 19.08 -14.26
N GLN A 4 17.29 18.41 -14.51
CA GLN A 4 16.00 18.99 -14.17
C GLN A 4 15.84 19.04 -12.65
N ASP A 5 15.85 20.27 -12.21
CA ASP A 5 15.64 20.81 -10.89
C ASP A 5 14.39 20.18 -10.22
N THR A 6 14.61 19.30 -9.24
CA THR A 6 13.56 18.68 -8.42
C THR A 6 12.96 19.64 -7.38
N ARG A 7 13.24 20.94 -7.42
CA ARG A 7 12.84 21.95 -6.42
C ARG A 7 11.55 22.71 -6.71
N GLN A 8 10.79 22.36 -7.76
CA GLN A 8 9.53 23.02 -8.07
C GLN A 8 8.43 21.97 -8.34
N ARG A 9 8.14 21.12 -7.38
CA ARG A 9 6.80 20.57 -7.29
C ARG A 9 6.08 21.34 -6.20
N GLY A 10 5.25 22.30 -6.61
CA GLY A 10 4.24 22.85 -5.74
C GLY A 10 3.51 21.65 -5.14
N THR A 11 3.54 21.55 -3.82
CA THR A 11 2.76 20.58 -3.07
C THR A 11 1.31 20.82 -3.46
N ALA A 12 0.75 19.99 -4.34
CA ALA A 12 -0.70 19.92 -4.44
C ALA A 12 -1.18 19.61 -3.01
N ALA A 13 -1.90 20.53 -2.43
CA ALA A 13 -2.52 20.30 -1.14
C ALA A 13 -3.52 19.18 -1.37
N PHE A 14 -3.33 18.05 -0.69
CA PHE A 14 -4.34 17.01 -0.62
C PHE A 14 -5.40 17.46 0.38
N ASP A 15 -6.65 17.20 0.08
CA ASP A 15 -7.73 17.45 1.04
C ASP A 15 -7.69 16.38 2.12
N GLY A 16 -7.24 16.75 3.31
CA GLY A 16 -7.23 15.88 4.49
C GLY A 16 -8.57 15.93 5.22
N THR A 17 -9.18 14.77 5.47
CA THR A 17 -10.45 14.69 6.21
C THR A 17 -10.49 13.47 7.12
N MET A 18 -11.28 13.55 8.19
CA MET A 18 -11.59 12.41 9.05
C MET A 18 -12.85 11.71 8.53
N ILE A 19 -12.78 10.40 8.36
CA ILE A 19 -13.93 9.53 8.10
C ILE A 19 -13.99 8.55 9.28
N GLY A 20 -14.92 8.78 10.21
CA GLY A 20 -14.87 8.13 11.51
C GLY A 20 -13.54 8.48 12.23
N ASP A 21 -12.78 7.45 12.61
CA ASP A 21 -11.45 7.61 13.23
C ASP A 21 -10.30 7.56 12.21
N VAL A 22 -10.59 7.44 10.92
CA VAL A 22 -9.58 7.32 9.86
C VAL A 22 -9.28 8.68 9.23
N PHE A 23 -8.03 9.11 9.26
CA PHE A 23 -7.56 10.26 8.49
C PHE A 23 -7.25 9.84 7.05
N VAL A 24 -7.85 10.55 6.09
CA VAL A 24 -7.75 10.26 4.65
C VAL A 24 -7.27 11.48 3.90
N GLU A 25 -6.24 11.32 3.07
CA GLU A 25 -5.85 12.33 2.10
C GLU A 25 -6.46 12.02 0.75
N THR A 26 -7.16 13.00 0.18
CA THR A 26 -7.91 12.84 -1.08
C THR A 26 -7.33 13.72 -2.17
N ALA A 27 -7.16 13.14 -3.37
CA ALA A 27 -6.88 13.88 -4.60
C ALA A 27 -8.04 13.69 -5.58
N THR A 28 -8.55 14.81 -6.08
CA THR A 28 -9.61 14.81 -7.11
C THR A 28 -9.05 15.21 -8.47
N PRO A 29 -9.64 14.71 -9.58
CA PRO A 29 -9.27 15.13 -10.92
C PRO A 29 -9.41 16.65 -11.08
N PRO A 30 -8.43 17.30 -11.77
CA PRO A 30 -8.53 18.71 -12.11
C PRO A 30 -9.80 19.03 -12.93
N ASP A 31 -10.27 20.27 -12.84
CA ASP A 31 -11.41 20.72 -13.62
C ASP A 31 -11.22 20.47 -15.12
N GLY A 32 -12.27 19.99 -15.78
CA GLY A 32 -12.23 19.63 -17.20
C GLY A 32 -11.65 18.25 -17.51
N THR A 33 -11.13 17.53 -16.54
CA THR A 33 -10.70 16.13 -16.72
C THR A 33 -11.91 15.20 -16.66
N ALA A 34 -12.04 14.30 -17.65
CA ALA A 34 -13.08 13.27 -17.62
C ALA A 34 -12.88 12.34 -16.41
N ARG A 35 -13.92 12.18 -15.59
CA ARG A 35 -13.85 11.37 -14.38
C ARG A 35 -14.03 9.90 -14.68
N ARG A 36 -13.25 9.05 -14.02
CA ARG A 36 -13.44 7.60 -14.00
C ARG A 36 -14.59 7.23 -13.07
N ALA A 37 -15.27 6.10 -13.38
CA ALA A 37 -16.43 5.64 -12.62
C ALA A 37 -16.07 5.12 -11.22
N HIS A 38 -14.89 4.51 -11.08
CA HIS A 38 -14.42 3.89 -9.86
C HIS A 38 -13.37 4.76 -9.16
N PRO A 39 -13.53 5.09 -7.86
CA PRO A 39 -12.46 5.72 -7.08
C PRO A 39 -11.33 4.73 -6.79
N VAL A 40 -10.17 5.23 -6.40
CA VAL A 40 -9.04 4.42 -5.94
C VAL A 40 -8.82 4.64 -4.47
N VAL A 41 -8.76 3.56 -3.69
CA VAL A 41 -8.43 3.59 -2.26
C VAL A 41 -7.05 2.98 -2.07
N TYR A 42 -6.14 3.75 -1.47
CA TYR A 42 -4.76 3.35 -1.21
C TYR A 42 -4.56 3.09 0.28
N ILE A 43 -3.90 1.98 0.62
CA ILE A 43 -3.48 1.68 1.99
C ILE A 43 -1.98 1.39 2.05
N HIS A 44 -1.30 2.06 2.96
CA HIS A 44 0.16 2.04 3.07
C HIS A 44 0.71 0.77 3.72
N GLY A 45 2.03 0.59 3.68
CA GLY A 45 2.77 -0.47 4.34
C GLY A 45 3.10 -0.18 5.80
N GLY A 46 3.77 -1.12 6.46
CA GLY A 46 4.15 -1.02 7.86
C GLY A 46 4.92 0.25 8.19
N GLY A 47 4.47 0.98 9.21
CA GLY A 47 5.09 2.19 9.71
C GLY A 47 4.99 3.42 8.81
N GLN A 48 4.35 3.32 7.66
CA GLN A 48 4.14 4.42 6.72
C GLN A 48 2.85 5.21 7.03
N GLY A 49 2.46 6.08 6.12
CA GLY A 49 1.20 6.83 6.11
C GLY A 49 0.77 7.14 4.68
N SER A 50 -0.33 7.88 4.54
CA SER A 50 -0.89 8.34 3.26
C SER A 50 0.14 9.05 2.36
N TRP A 51 1.14 9.69 2.94
CA TRP A 51 2.24 10.34 2.25
C TRP A 51 3.01 9.40 1.29
N ALA A 52 3.01 8.10 1.54
CA ALA A 52 3.62 7.11 0.65
C ALA A 52 2.97 7.09 -0.74
N TYR A 53 1.73 7.55 -0.84
CA TYR A 53 0.97 7.57 -2.08
C TYR A 53 0.81 8.96 -2.73
N HIS A 54 1.46 10.01 -2.24
CA HIS A 54 1.33 11.35 -2.81
C HIS A 54 1.63 11.40 -4.31
N ASN A 55 2.64 10.66 -4.77
CA ASN A 55 2.94 10.55 -6.20
C ASN A 55 1.82 9.87 -6.99
N PHE A 56 1.29 8.77 -6.49
CA PHE A 56 0.19 8.02 -7.11
C PHE A 56 -1.10 8.83 -7.11
N LEU A 57 -1.45 9.48 -6.01
CA LEU A 57 -2.61 10.35 -5.92
C LEU A 57 -2.61 11.41 -7.03
N GLN A 58 -1.50 12.13 -7.22
CA GLN A 58 -1.36 13.14 -8.27
C GLN A 58 -1.42 12.54 -9.68
N PHE A 59 -0.72 11.42 -9.88
CA PHE A 59 -0.64 10.76 -11.18
C PHE A 59 -2.01 10.26 -11.64
N PHE A 60 -2.77 9.64 -10.75
CA PHE A 60 -4.08 9.07 -11.04
C PHE A 60 -5.15 10.16 -11.12
N ALA A 61 -5.09 11.22 -10.28
CA ALA A 61 -5.98 12.36 -10.39
C ALA A 61 -5.87 13.07 -11.76
N ALA A 62 -4.64 13.25 -12.26
CA ALA A 62 -4.43 13.80 -13.60
C ALA A 62 -5.01 12.94 -14.75
N ARG A 63 -5.38 11.68 -14.46
CA ARG A 63 -5.98 10.70 -15.39
C ARG A 63 -7.47 10.44 -15.12
N GLY A 64 -8.09 11.26 -14.30
CA GLY A 64 -9.53 11.21 -14.03
C GLY A 64 -9.94 10.35 -12.83
N TRP A 65 -9.00 9.78 -12.09
CA TRP A 65 -9.29 8.97 -10.91
C TRP A 65 -9.38 9.86 -9.65
N THR A 66 -10.46 9.72 -8.88
CA THR A 66 -10.47 10.22 -7.50
C THR A 66 -9.74 9.22 -6.63
N GLY A 67 -8.73 9.66 -5.88
CA GLY A 67 -7.92 8.81 -5.03
C GLY A 67 -8.05 9.17 -3.55
N HIS A 68 -8.10 8.17 -2.69
CA HIS A 68 -8.21 8.28 -1.23
C HIS A 68 -7.08 7.48 -0.58
N ALA A 69 -6.09 8.15 0.01
CA ALA A 69 -5.01 7.49 0.75
C ALA A 69 -5.37 7.43 2.24
N VAL A 70 -5.53 6.20 2.72
CA VAL A 70 -6.03 5.86 4.05
C VAL A 70 -4.88 5.67 5.01
N ASN A 71 -4.97 6.24 6.22
CA ASN A 71 -4.03 5.98 7.31
C ASN A 71 -4.59 4.94 8.29
N TRP A 72 -3.73 4.07 8.81
CA TRP A 72 -4.12 3.10 9.83
C TRP A 72 -4.50 3.80 11.13
N PHE A 73 -5.34 3.18 11.94
CA PHE A 73 -5.67 3.68 13.28
C PHE A 73 -4.39 3.93 14.09
N GLY A 74 -4.34 5.12 14.72
CA GLY A 74 -3.19 5.57 15.49
C GLY A 74 -1.97 6.03 14.66
N HIS A 75 -2.07 6.03 13.32
CA HIS A 75 -1.01 6.52 12.43
C HIS A 75 -1.42 7.83 11.75
N HIS A 76 -0.45 8.74 11.59
CA HIS A 76 -0.54 9.91 10.71
C HIS A 76 -1.88 10.68 10.73
N GLY A 77 -2.39 10.99 11.91
CA GLY A 77 -3.60 11.79 12.09
C GLY A 77 -4.88 10.96 12.27
N SER A 78 -4.86 9.66 12.03
CA SER A 78 -5.96 8.79 12.42
C SER A 78 -6.08 8.67 13.94
N GLY A 79 -7.31 8.65 14.43
CA GLY A 79 -7.63 8.32 15.82
C GLY A 79 -7.46 6.83 16.10
N VAL A 80 -7.81 6.45 17.33
CA VAL A 80 -7.94 5.06 17.76
C VAL A 80 -9.35 4.89 18.29
N PRO A 81 -10.15 3.98 17.72
CA PRO A 81 -11.49 3.70 18.22
C PRO A 81 -11.51 3.36 19.71
N GLU A 82 -12.57 3.77 20.42
CA GLU A 82 -12.71 3.53 21.86
C GLU A 82 -12.62 2.04 22.19
N GLY A 83 -11.76 1.67 23.13
CA GLY A 83 -11.56 0.29 23.56
C GLY A 83 -10.63 -0.54 22.67
N MET A 84 -10.11 0.00 21.60
CA MET A 84 -9.13 -0.66 20.75
C MET A 84 -7.71 -0.46 21.30
N ASP A 85 -6.90 -1.52 21.28
CA ASP A 85 -5.45 -1.43 21.47
C ASP A 85 -4.76 -1.61 20.08
N PRO A 86 -4.11 -0.58 19.55
CA PRO A 86 -3.40 -0.70 18.27
C PRO A 86 -2.30 -1.76 18.27
N LEU A 87 -1.77 -2.12 19.44
CA LEU A 87 -0.71 -3.14 19.56
C LEU A 87 -1.24 -4.58 19.45
N ASP A 88 -2.53 -4.79 19.61
CA ASP A 88 -3.18 -6.09 19.43
C ASP A 88 -3.62 -6.35 17.98
N ARG A 89 -3.45 -5.37 17.08
CA ARG A 89 -3.91 -5.47 15.69
C ARG A 89 -2.92 -6.19 14.80
N GLY A 90 -3.44 -7.10 13.98
CA GLY A 90 -2.73 -7.77 12.89
C GLY A 90 -2.96 -7.11 11.53
N ILE A 91 -2.43 -7.73 10.45
CA ILE A 91 -2.63 -7.23 9.08
C ILE A 91 -4.10 -7.38 8.64
N ALA A 92 -4.76 -8.45 9.03
CA ALA A 92 -6.17 -8.67 8.67
C ALA A 92 -7.10 -7.61 9.28
N ASP A 93 -6.74 -7.05 10.44
CA ASP A 93 -7.56 -6.05 11.13
C ASP A 93 -7.52 -4.68 10.41
N LEU A 94 -6.59 -4.47 9.46
CA LEU A 94 -6.54 -3.26 8.62
C LEU A 94 -7.71 -3.15 7.63
N THR A 95 -8.52 -4.19 7.49
CA THR A 95 -9.77 -4.14 6.73
C THR A 95 -10.80 -3.21 7.36
N GLU A 96 -10.71 -2.93 8.66
CA GLU A 96 -11.64 -2.05 9.37
C GLU A 96 -11.52 -0.59 8.91
N GLU A 97 -10.30 -0.09 8.65
CA GLU A 97 -10.09 1.23 8.08
C GLU A 97 -10.63 1.33 6.65
N LEU A 98 -10.43 0.26 5.86
CA LEU A 98 -10.98 0.17 4.51
C LEU A 98 -12.50 0.19 4.54
N GLU A 99 -13.14 -0.55 5.46
CA GLU A 99 -14.60 -0.56 5.62
C GLU A 99 -15.15 0.83 5.92
N GLN A 100 -14.55 1.57 6.88
CA GLN A 100 -15.01 2.91 7.22
C GLN A 100 -14.95 3.86 6.03
N VAL A 101 -13.87 3.83 5.26
CA VAL A 101 -13.67 4.73 4.11
C VAL A 101 -14.54 4.29 2.93
N ILE A 102 -14.52 3.02 2.56
CA ILE A 102 -15.22 2.51 1.37
C ILE A 102 -16.74 2.60 1.53
N ALA A 103 -17.27 2.47 2.75
CA ALA A 103 -18.70 2.66 3.02
C ALA A 103 -19.21 4.06 2.69
N THR A 104 -18.34 5.06 2.55
CA THR A 104 -18.72 6.44 2.16
C THR A 104 -18.69 6.70 0.66
N LEU A 105 -18.23 5.73 -0.13
CA LEU A 105 -18.06 5.89 -1.57
C LEU A 105 -19.33 5.44 -2.32
N ASP A 106 -19.68 6.17 -3.38
CA ASP A 106 -20.87 5.87 -4.20
C ASP A 106 -20.65 4.71 -5.19
N ALA A 107 -19.39 4.31 -5.41
CA ALA A 107 -19.03 3.26 -6.37
C ALA A 107 -17.98 2.30 -5.79
N ARG A 108 -17.95 1.07 -6.30
CA ARG A 108 -16.93 0.07 -5.93
C ARG A 108 -15.54 0.61 -6.24
N PRO A 109 -14.62 0.67 -5.29
CA PRO A 109 -13.29 1.20 -5.53
C PRO A 109 -12.37 0.18 -6.22
N VAL A 110 -11.33 0.68 -6.88
CA VAL A 110 -10.07 -0.03 -7.02
C VAL A 110 -9.36 0.08 -5.67
N VAL A 111 -8.87 -1.02 -5.13
CA VAL A 111 -8.08 -1.01 -3.88
C VAL A 111 -6.60 -1.29 -4.19
N VAL A 112 -5.72 -0.43 -3.70
CA VAL A 112 -4.27 -0.50 -3.94
C VAL A 112 -3.56 -0.56 -2.60
N GLY A 113 -2.79 -1.61 -2.37
CA GLY A 113 -2.05 -1.79 -1.13
C GLY A 113 -0.55 -2.01 -1.35
N HIS A 114 0.28 -1.44 -0.48
CA HIS A 114 1.72 -1.64 -0.48
C HIS A 114 2.14 -2.49 0.72
N SER A 115 3.05 -3.43 0.52
CA SER A 115 3.63 -4.25 1.59
C SER A 115 2.53 -4.95 2.43
N MET A 116 2.43 -4.70 3.73
CA MET A 116 1.36 -5.20 4.61
C MET A 116 -0.03 -4.73 4.14
N GLY A 117 -0.13 -3.50 3.64
CA GLY A 117 -1.35 -2.98 3.04
C GLY A 117 -1.81 -3.75 1.80
N GLY A 118 -0.87 -4.35 1.05
CA GLY A 118 -1.19 -5.22 -0.10
C GLY A 118 -1.95 -6.48 0.32
N LEU A 119 -1.53 -7.13 1.41
CA LEU A 119 -2.26 -8.26 1.97
C LEU A 119 -3.60 -7.83 2.59
N ALA A 120 -3.66 -6.65 3.19
CA ALA A 120 -4.91 -6.11 3.75
C ALA A 120 -5.97 -5.86 2.67
N VAL A 121 -5.61 -5.26 1.51
CA VAL A 121 -6.58 -5.07 0.41
C VAL A 121 -7.03 -6.40 -0.21
N LEU A 122 -6.14 -7.39 -0.29
CA LEU A 122 -6.53 -8.73 -0.75
C LEU A 122 -7.50 -9.40 0.23
N LYS A 123 -7.22 -9.28 1.54
CA LYS A 123 -8.11 -9.80 2.61
C LYS A 123 -9.47 -9.10 2.60
N TYR A 124 -9.49 -7.79 2.37
CA TYR A 124 -10.74 -7.04 2.23
C TYR A 124 -11.58 -7.54 1.03
N ALA A 125 -10.93 -7.73 -0.13
CA ALA A 125 -11.60 -8.14 -1.36
C ALA A 125 -12.16 -9.57 -1.31
N GLU A 126 -11.69 -10.43 -0.40
CA GLU A 126 -12.23 -11.79 -0.17
C GLU A 126 -13.71 -11.77 0.20
N SER A 127 -14.18 -10.75 0.92
CA SER A 127 -15.55 -10.68 1.43
C SER A 127 -16.31 -9.43 0.97
N HIS A 128 -15.64 -8.50 0.30
CA HIS A 128 -16.23 -7.22 -0.12
C HIS A 128 -16.05 -6.99 -1.62
N PRO A 129 -17.09 -6.52 -2.32
CA PRO A 129 -17.01 -6.27 -3.75
C PRO A 129 -16.15 -5.03 -4.04
N VAL A 130 -15.10 -5.21 -4.83
CA VAL A 130 -14.22 -4.15 -5.35
C VAL A 130 -14.17 -4.17 -6.87
N ALA A 131 -13.72 -3.10 -7.52
CA ALA A 131 -13.55 -3.03 -8.97
C ALA A 131 -12.30 -3.78 -9.43
N ALA A 132 -11.21 -3.65 -8.68
CA ALA A 132 -9.95 -4.37 -8.89
C ALA A 132 -9.09 -4.31 -7.62
N VAL A 133 -8.11 -5.19 -7.52
CA VAL A 133 -7.07 -5.19 -6.47
C VAL A 133 -5.70 -5.01 -7.10
N VAL A 134 -4.88 -4.11 -6.54
CA VAL A 134 -3.48 -3.94 -6.92
C VAL A 134 -2.60 -4.10 -5.68
N MET A 135 -1.68 -5.05 -5.74
CA MET A 135 -0.73 -5.35 -4.66
C MET A 135 0.67 -4.92 -5.09
N LEU A 136 1.24 -3.95 -4.39
CA LEU A 136 2.59 -3.42 -4.68
C LEU A 136 3.57 -3.93 -3.63
N ALA A 137 4.60 -4.69 -4.04
CA ALA A 137 5.63 -5.23 -3.15
C ALA A 137 5.02 -5.83 -1.86
N SER A 138 4.03 -6.69 -2.01
CA SER A 138 3.12 -7.11 -0.94
C SER A 138 3.65 -8.29 -0.15
N VAL A 139 3.30 -8.31 1.13
CA VAL A 139 3.27 -9.55 1.93
C VAL A 139 2.31 -10.55 1.27
N VAL A 140 2.67 -11.83 1.31
CA VAL A 140 1.87 -12.90 0.71
C VAL A 140 1.02 -13.64 1.74
N PRO A 141 -0.18 -14.14 1.38
CA PRO A 141 -1.04 -14.92 2.28
C PRO A 141 -0.49 -16.33 2.56
N ALA A 142 -1.06 -16.97 3.57
CA ALA A 142 -0.66 -18.30 4.08
C ALA A 142 -0.67 -19.37 2.97
N GLU A 143 -1.63 -19.31 2.05
CA GLU A 143 -1.81 -20.27 0.96
C GLU A 143 -0.65 -20.26 -0.06
N THR A 144 0.21 -19.25 0.00
CA THR A 144 1.43 -19.21 -0.83
C THR A 144 2.42 -20.30 -0.39
N ASP A 145 2.29 -20.81 0.84
CA ASP A 145 3.10 -21.90 1.39
C ASP A 145 4.61 -21.61 1.27
N VAL A 146 5.05 -20.56 1.95
CA VAL A 146 6.44 -20.13 2.02
C VAL A 146 6.98 -20.25 3.44
N PRO A 147 8.29 -20.45 3.62
CA PRO A 147 8.88 -20.55 4.95
C PRO A 147 8.72 -19.24 5.75
N ASP A 148 8.50 -19.39 7.06
CA ASP A 148 8.50 -18.28 7.99
C ASP A 148 9.87 -17.56 7.98
N VAL A 149 9.84 -16.24 8.07
CA VAL A 149 11.03 -15.44 8.32
C VAL A 149 11.09 -15.17 9.83
N PRO A 150 12.12 -15.66 10.55
CA PRO A 150 12.22 -15.43 11.98
C PRO A 150 12.49 -13.95 12.28
N PHE A 151 11.68 -13.38 13.17
CA PHE A 151 11.89 -12.06 13.74
C PHE A 151 11.84 -12.14 15.26
N ASP A 152 12.74 -11.42 15.92
CA ASP A 152 12.67 -11.21 17.35
C ASP A 152 11.65 -10.11 17.65
N PHE A 153 10.54 -10.49 18.27
CA PHE A 153 9.50 -9.53 18.68
C PHE A 153 8.91 -9.92 20.04
N VAL A 154 8.37 -8.93 20.74
CA VAL A 154 7.68 -9.12 22.01
C VAL A 154 6.20 -8.86 21.81
N PRO A 155 5.32 -9.86 22.01
CA PRO A 155 3.88 -9.68 21.87
C PRO A 155 3.35 -8.54 22.75
N GLY A 156 2.41 -7.73 22.21
CA GLY A 156 1.81 -6.59 22.90
C GLY A 156 2.75 -5.38 23.06
N GLN A 157 3.87 -5.39 22.35
CA GLN A 157 4.78 -4.23 22.31
C GLN A 157 4.88 -3.68 20.90
N PRO A 158 5.13 -2.37 20.74
CA PRO A 158 5.40 -1.81 19.43
C PRO A 158 6.72 -2.36 18.89
N TYR A 159 6.73 -2.76 17.62
CA TYR A 159 7.97 -3.01 16.92
C TYR A 159 8.55 -1.66 16.48
N PRO A 160 9.73 -1.30 16.96
CA PRO A 160 10.30 0.02 16.75
C PRO A 160 10.66 0.26 15.27
N VAL A 161 10.70 1.52 14.87
CA VAL A 161 11.32 1.91 13.60
C VAL A 161 12.78 1.46 13.62
N PRO A 162 13.27 0.72 12.61
CA PRO A 162 14.67 0.29 12.55
C PRO A 162 15.62 1.49 12.44
N SER A 163 16.93 1.28 12.64
CA SER A 163 17.89 2.36 12.42
C SER A 163 17.83 2.89 10.99
N PHE A 164 18.27 4.15 10.78
CA PHE A 164 18.27 4.76 9.45
C PHE A 164 19.00 3.91 8.41
N GLU A 165 20.14 3.31 8.78
CA GLU A 165 20.95 2.48 7.90
C GLU A 165 20.17 1.24 7.42
N ILE A 166 19.46 0.58 8.34
CA ILE A 166 18.61 -0.58 8.03
C ILE A 166 17.41 -0.13 7.18
N ALA A 167 16.74 0.94 7.58
CA ALA A 167 15.59 1.47 6.84
C ALA A 167 15.99 1.92 5.42
N HIS A 168 17.14 2.57 5.26
CA HIS A 168 17.63 3.00 3.95
C HIS A 168 17.89 1.80 3.03
N ALA A 169 18.53 0.75 3.55
CA ALA A 169 18.82 -0.44 2.75
C ALA A 169 17.56 -1.28 2.41
N ALA A 170 16.56 -1.32 3.31
CA ALA A 170 15.42 -2.20 3.17
C ALA A 170 14.17 -1.52 2.56
N PHE A 171 13.93 -0.25 2.94
CA PHE A 171 12.73 0.49 2.51
C PHE A 171 13.00 1.54 1.45
N PHE A 172 14.20 2.15 1.44
CA PHE A 172 14.49 3.33 0.64
C PHE A 172 15.64 3.10 -0.33
N ASP A 173 15.86 1.84 -0.72
CA ASP A 173 16.84 1.49 -1.74
C ASP A 173 16.58 2.26 -3.05
N GLY A 174 17.64 2.74 -3.67
CA GLY A 174 17.56 3.57 -4.87
C GLY A 174 17.21 5.05 -4.64
N MET A 175 16.93 5.48 -3.39
CA MET A 175 16.76 6.88 -3.03
C MET A 175 18.08 7.54 -2.63
N THR A 176 18.19 8.86 -2.82
CA THR A 176 19.28 9.62 -2.22
C THR A 176 19.16 9.61 -0.69
N GLN A 177 20.28 9.81 0.02
CA GLN A 177 20.23 9.87 1.49
C GLN A 177 19.31 10.98 2.02
N GLU A 178 19.22 12.11 1.31
CA GLU A 178 18.34 13.23 1.68
C GLU A 178 16.85 12.82 1.56
N GLN A 179 16.47 12.19 0.44
CA GLN A 179 15.11 11.68 0.23
C GLN A 179 14.76 10.58 1.24
N ALA A 180 15.67 9.63 1.45
CA ALA A 180 15.46 8.54 2.40
C ALA A 180 15.30 9.07 3.83
N ARG A 181 16.09 10.08 4.24
CA ARG A 181 15.97 10.69 5.58
C ARG A 181 14.65 11.42 5.76
N TYR A 182 14.20 12.15 4.73
CA TYR A 182 12.89 12.83 4.75
C TYR A 182 11.74 11.85 5.01
N TYR A 183 11.75 10.68 4.36
CA TYR A 183 10.72 9.66 4.58
C TYR A 183 10.92 8.88 5.88
N TYR A 184 12.18 8.62 6.25
CA TYR A 184 12.50 7.94 7.50
C TYR A 184 11.97 8.66 8.74
N GLU A 185 12.06 10.00 8.76
CA GLU A 185 11.57 10.83 9.87
C GLU A 185 10.04 10.78 10.04
N GLN A 186 9.33 10.26 9.04
CA GLN A 186 7.88 10.10 9.06
C GLN A 186 7.44 8.67 9.42
N LEU A 187 8.38 7.72 9.56
CA LEU A 187 8.03 6.35 9.95
C LEU A 187 7.54 6.28 11.40
N SER A 188 6.57 5.40 11.63
CA SER A 188 6.00 5.12 12.95
C SER A 188 6.26 3.66 13.35
N PRO A 189 6.35 3.33 14.65
CA PRO A 189 6.31 1.95 15.10
C PRO A 189 5.03 1.25 14.67
N ILE A 190 5.10 -0.07 14.51
CA ILE A 190 3.94 -0.92 14.20
C ILE A 190 3.66 -1.91 15.32
N SER A 191 2.51 -2.57 15.28
CA SER A 191 2.20 -3.70 16.16
C SER A 191 3.15 -4.86 15.87
N SER A 192 3.65 -5.51 16.92
CA SER A 192 4.41 -6.74 16.78
C SER A 192 3.58 -7.88 16.17
N ARG A 193 2.26 -7.86 16.31
CA ARG A 193 1.34 -8.79 15.67
C ARG A 193 1.31 -8.62 14.14
N GLN A 194 1.30 -7.36 13.65
CA GLN A 194 1.41 -7.10 12.20
C GLN A 194 2.72 -7.64 11.62
N LEU A 195 3.83 -7.46 12.35
CA LEU A 195 5.11 -8.01 11.94
C LEU A 195 5.07 -9.55 11.89
N LEU A 196 4.49 -10.18 12.92
CA LEU A 196 4.35 -11.63 12.99
C LEU A 196 3.47 -12.15 11.85
N ASP A 197 2.34 -11.51 11.58
CA ASP A 197 1.44 -11.88 10.47
C ASP A 197 2.17 -11.84 9.12
N GLY A 198 3.02 -10.83 8.92
CA GLY A 198 3.80 -10.69 7.70
C GLY A 198 4.95 -11.69 7.58
N SER A 199 5.71 -11.91 8.66
CA SER A 199 6.90 -12.76 8.64
C SER A 199 6.60 -14.25 8.72
N ALA A 200 5.50 -14.63 9.36
CA ALA A 200 5.05 -16.01 9.50
C ALA A 200 3.81 -16.33 8.64
N HIS A 201 3.50 -15.48 7.67
CA HIS A 201 2.44 -15.68 6.67
C HIS A 201 1.11 -16.19 7.27
N ARG A 202 0.65 -15.55 8.37
CA ARG A 202 -0.49 -16.05 9.16
C ARG A 202 -1.86 -15.63 8.66
N VAL A 203 -1.92 -14.70 7.73
CA VAL A 203 -3.19 -14.24 7.16
C VAL A 203 -3.58 -15.16 6.02
N SER A 204 -4.69 -15.86 6.21
CA SER A 204 -5.31 -16.70 5.17
C SER A 204 -6.27 -15.88 4.30
N VAL A 205 -6.27 -16.14 3.00
CA VAL A 205 -7.21 -15.54 2.02
C VAL A 205 -7.76 -16.65 1.14
N ASP A 206 -9.06 -16.91 1.20
CA ASP A 206 -9.70 -17.92 0.35
C ASP A 206 -9.80 -17.44 -1.11
N PRO A 207 -9.13 -18.12 -2.07
CA PRO A 207 -9.24 -17.78 -3.49
C PRO A 207 -10.68 -17.76 -4.01
N ALA A 208 -11.58 -18.57 -3.44
CA ALA A 208 -12.97 -18.63 -3.87
C ALA A 208 -13.78 -17.36 -3.53
N GLY A 209 -13.32 -16.57 -2.56
CA GLY A 209 -13.91 -15.27 -2.22
C GLY A 209 -13.54 -14.15 -3.19
N LEU A 210 -12.46 -14.31 -3.97
CA LEU A 210 -11.93 -13.28 -4.84
C LEU A 210 -12.61 -13.31 -6.21
N SER A 211 -13.39 -12.28 -6.53
CA SER A 211 -14.13 -12.16 -7.80
C SER A 211 -13.62 -11.02 -8.70
N ALA A 212 -12.89 -10.06 -8.13
CA ALA A 212 -12.31 -8.95 -8.87
C ALA A 212 -10.98 -9.33 -9.54
N PRO A 213 -10.59 -8.67 -10.64
CA PRO A 213 -9.25 -8.84 -11.20
C PRO A 213 -8.18 -8.36 -10.20
N VAL A 214 -7.06 -9.08 -10.15
CA VAL A 214 -5.96 -8.80 -9.22
C VAL A 214 -4.65 -8.67 -9.98
N LEU A 215 -3.93 -7.57 -9.75
CA LEU A 215 -2.57 -7.34 -10.21
C LEU A 215 -1.60 -7.36 -9.02
N ALA A 216 -0.56 -8.18 -9.10
CA ALA A 216 0.57 -8.15 -8.21
C ALA A 216 1.81 -7.55 -8.93
N VAL A 217 2.47 -6.58 -8.29
CA VAL A 217 3.69 -5.95 -8.82
C VAL A 217 4.81 -6.11 -7.81
N GLY A 218 5.89 -6.81 -8.18
CA GLY A 218 7.04 -7.05 -7.30
C GLY A 218 8.32 -6.41 -7.82
N GLY A 219 9.10 -5.80 -6.92
CA GLY A 219 10.43 -5.30 -7.21
C GLY A 219 11.47 -6.44 -7.23
N GLU A 220 12.31 -6.50 -8.26
CA GLU A 220 13.34 -7.55 -8.40
C GLU A 220 14.36 -7.55 -7.26
N LEU A 221 14.67 -6.38 -6.71
CA LEU A 221 15.67 -6.17 -5.65
C LEU A 221 15.03 -6.02 -4.26
N ASP A 222 13.72 -6.27 -4.13
CA ASP A 222 13.01 -6.14 -2.86
C ASP A 222 13.50 -7.19 -1.83
N PRO A 223 14.14 -6.76 -0.72
CA PRO A 223 14.62 -7.69 0.30
C PRO A 223 13.55 -8.10 1.31
N LEU A 224 12.40 -7.40 1.35
CA LEU A 224 11.34 -7.60 2.34
C LEU A 224 10.19 -8.46 1.79
N CYS A 225 9.77 -8.17 0.57
CA CYS A 225 8.73 -8.91 -0.14
C CYS A 225 9.27 -9.37 -1.50
N PRO A 226 10.14 -10.39 -1.51
CA PRO A 226 10.82 -10.84 -2.73
C PRO A 226 9.85 -11.11 -3.87
N ALA A 227 10.16 -10.61 -5.06
CA ALA A 227 9.31 -10.77 -6.24
C ALA A 227 9.01 -12.24 -6.57
N ASP A 228 9.90 -13.18 -6.23
CA ASP A 228 9.68 -14.62 -6.40
C ASP A 228 8.51 -15.14 -5.56
N LEU A 229 8.31 -14.60 -4.33
CA LEU A 229 7.20 -14.99 -3.48
C LEU A 229 5.88 -14.43 -4.03
N MET A 230 5.88 -13.20 -4.51
CA MET A 230 4.72 -12.60 -5.17
C MET A 230 4.35 -13.32 -6.47
N GLU A 231 5.34 -13.75 -7.26
CA GLU A 231 5.11 -14.56 -8.45
C GLU A 231 4.55 -15.94 -8.10
N LYS A 232 5.05 -16.58 -7.01
CA LYS A 232 4.51 -17.84 -6.51
C LYS A 232 3.06 -17.67 -6.08
N MET A 233 2.74 -16.64 -5.29
CA MET A 233 1.38 -16.28 -4.91
C MET A 233 0.49 -16.10 -6.14
N SER A 234 0.94 -15.34 -7.12
CA SER A 234 0.16 -15.07 -8.34
C SER A 234 -0.17 -16.34 -9.11
N ARG A 235 0.73 -17.31 -9.15
CA ARG A 235 0.45 -18.64 -9.75
C ARG A 235 -0.58 -19.44 -8.94
N VAL A 236 -0.51 -19.39 -7.60
CA VAL A 236 -1.48 -20.09 -6.72
C VAL A 236 -2.89 -19.53 -6.89
N TYR A 237 -3.01 -18.21 -6.98
CA TYR A 237 -4.30 -17.53 -7.05
C TYR A 237 -4.81 -17.24 -8.47
N GLY A 238 -3.94 -17.39 -9.48
CA GLY A 238 -4.28 -17.03 -10.87
C GLY A 238 -4.28 -15.51 -11.13
N PHE A 239 -3.47 -14.73 -10.38
CA PHE A 239 -3.36 -13.29 -10.54
C PHE A 239 -2.42 -12.90 -11.68
N ASP A 240 -2.64 -11.71 -12.24
CA ASP A 240 -1.65 -11.08 -13.10
C ASP A 240 -0.44 -10.67 -12.27
N PHE A 241 0.75 -10.87 -12.81
CA PHE A 241 2.00 -10.53 -12.14
C PHE A 241 2.95 -9.74 -13.04
N ILE A 242 3.50 -8.66 -12.49
CA ILE A 242 4.54 -7.86 -13.13
C ILE A 242 5.76 -7.79 -12.22
N ARG A 243 6.89 -8.34 -12.69
CA ARG A 243 8.20 -8.13 -12.06
C ARG A 243 8.84 -6.87 -12.61
N GLN A 244 9.24 -5.96 -11.75
CA GLN A 244 9.94 -4.74 -12.14
C GLN A 244 11.46 -4.89 -11.93
N PRO A 245 12.25 -4.95 -13.02
CA PRO A 245 13.70 -5.08 -12.94
C PRO A 245 14.34 -3.88 -12.24
N GLY A 246 15.31 -4.15 -11.35
CA GLY A 246 16.10 -3.13 -10.68
C GLY A 246 15.31 -2.27 -9.68
N ARG A 247 14.12 -2.69 -9.23
CA ARG A 247 13.28 -1.98 -8.25
C ARG A 247 13.34 -2.66 -6.89
N GLY A 248 13.36 -1.84 -5.84
CA GLY A 248 13.31 -2.26 -4.45
C GLY A 248 11.89 -2.36 -3.89
N HIS A 249 11.76 -2.12 -2.58
CA HIS A 249 10.51 -2.32 -1.85
C HIS A 249 9.48 -1.21 -2.07
N ASN A 250 9.88 0.06 -2.06
CA ASN A 250 8.96 1.19 -2.03
C ASN A 250 8.51 1.66 -3.43
N LEU A 251 7.89 0.78 -4.21
CA LEU A 251 7.42 1.04 -5.57
C LEU A 251 6.60 2.33 -5.74
N PRO A 252 5.76 2.77 -4.77
CA PRO A 252 5.01 4.03 -4.94
C PRO A 252 5.85 5.29 -4.78
N MET A 253 7.04 5.20 -4.18
CA MET A 253 7.81 6.38 -3.74
C MET A 253 9.21 6.48 -4.34
N GLU A 254 9.79 5.38 -4.82
CA GLU A 254 11.14 5.34 -5.36
C GLU A 254 11.32 6.27 -6.60
N ALA A 255 12.57 6.47 -7.04
CA ALA A 255 12.88 7.40 -8.13
C ALA A 255 12.13 7.12 -9.45
N HIS A 256 11.71 5.87 -9.67
CA HIS A 256 11.01 5.43 -10.89
C HIS A 256 9.53 5.10 -10.66
N TRP A 257 8.94 5.60 -9.57
CA TRP A 257 7.54 5.37 -9.22
C TRP A 257 6.56 5.60 -10.39
N SER A 258 6.87 6.54 -11.30
CA SER A 258 6.00 6.87 -12.44
C SER A 258 5.90 5.75 -13.47
N GLU A 259 6.92 4.91 -13.58
CA GLU A 259 6.87 3.71 -14.42
C GLU A 259 5.91 2.69 -13.81
N THR A 260 6.01 2.44 -12.49
CA THR A 260 5.08 1.59 -11.75
C THR A 260 3.64 2.10 -11.87
N ALA A 261 3.42 3.40 -11.64
CA ALA A 261 2.09 4.01 -11.78
C ALA A 261 1.53 3.87 -13.21
N SER A 262 2.40 3.99 -14.23
CA SER A 262 1.99 3.83 -15.64
C SER A 262 1.60 2.39 -15.98
N LEU A 263 2.33 1.39 -15.47
CA LEU A 263 2.00 -0.03 -15.63
C LEU A 263 0.66 -0.35 -14.96
N VAL A 264 0.46 0.12 -13.73
CA VAL A 264 -0.82 -0.05 -13.02
C VAL A 264 -1.96 0.61 -13.78
N ALA A 265 -1.78 1.84 -14.27
CA ALA A 265 -2.81 2.55 -15.03
C ALA A 265 -3.18 1.82 -16.33
N ALA A 266 -2.19 1.32 -17.08
CA ALA A 266 -2.43 0.55 -18.29
C ALA A 266 -3.22 -0.74 -18.00
N TRP A 267 -2.84 -1.47 -16.95
CA TRP A 267 -3.57 -2.67 -16.54
C TRP A 267 -5.01 -2.35 -16.09
N LEU A 268 -5.21 -1.27 -15.33
CA LEU A 268 -6.56 -0.83 -14.94
C LEU A 268 -7.41 -0.43 -16.14
N ASP A 269 -6.83 0.20 -17.16
CA ASP A 269 -7.56 0.55 -18.39
C ASP A 269 -8.06 -0.68 -19.17
N GLU A 270 -7.43 -1.83 -19.02
CA GLU A 270 -7.83 -3.10 -19.61
C GLU A 270 -8.87 -3.87 -18.79
N HIS A 271 -8.85 -3.71 -17.45
CA HIS A 271 -9.63 -4.57 -16.54
C HIS A 271 -10.77 -3.83 -15.81
N VAL A 272 -10.77 -2.50 -15.81
CA VAL A 272 -11.76 -1.67 -15.09
C VAL A 272 -12.40 -0.70 -16.07
N SER A 273 -13.67 -0.95 -16.43
CA SER A 273 -14.45 -0.16 -17.39
C SER A 273 -15.32 0.91 -16.72
#